data_4d7de13e4c195bf281f9a103a4eecb54
#
_entry.id   4d7de13e4c195bf281f9a103a4eecb54
#
_cell.length_a   1.000
_cell.length_b   1.000
_cell.length_c   1.000
_cell.angle_alpha   90.00
_cell.angle_beta   90.00
_cell.angle_gamma   90.00
#
_symmetry.space_group_name_H-M   'P 1'
#
loop_
_entity.id
_entity.type
_entity.pdbx_description
1 polymer ?
#
loop_
_entity_poly.entity_id
_entity_poly.type
_entity_poly.pdbx_seq_one_letter_code
_entity_poly.pdbx_strand_id
1 'polypeptide(L)'
;MTPIARVLAAALALLLSACASVPTPTAPAAPQADTPPPPLYTPAGTLRAPQIDRSYTSQNQDSRSLFIVLHYTVLDWEKSLKVLTTGGQVSSHYLVRDKPAISYALVDENRRSWHAGASFWGGHSNLNSSSIGIEIVNAGYVDGPGGRVYAPFPQAQVDEVIALVRDIQKRHNVRPERIIGHADIAPGRKQDPGPNFPWKQLADAGLIPWPDGPAVLVKTLEHEVAPRDVAWLQERLTRIGYNVSRSGQMDALTQSVVSTFQMKYRPRDISGTVDAETAALIEVASTPATMRVAGAGDAETRPYTSRW
;
A
#
# COMPACT_ATOMS: atom_id res chain seq x y z
N MET A 1 -15.34 71.35 -5.59
CA MET A 1 -15.75 70.19 -4.81
C MET A 1 -16.60 69.32 -5.73
N THR A 2 -16.02 68.24 -6.25
CA THR A 2 -16.56 67.41 -7.32
C THR A 2 -17.63 66.43 -6.80
N PRO A 3 -18.62 66.02 -7.58
CA PRO A 3 -19.79 65.24 -7.14
C PRO A 3 -19.49 63.79 -6.68
N ILE A 4 -18.24 63.36 -6.69
CA ILE A 4 -17.81 61.98 -6.32
C ILE A 4 -17.83 61.79 -4.78
N ALA A 5 -17.70 62.84 -3.99
CA ALA A 5 -17.64 62.76 -2.53
C ALA A 5 -19.01 62.52 -1.85
N ARG A 6 -20.14 62.67 -2.57
CA ARG A 6 -21.49 62.49 -2.00
C ARG A 6 -22.07 61.07 -2.24
N VAL A 7 -21.48 60.27 -3.12
CA VAL A 7 -21.95 58.89 -3.39
C VAL A 7 -21.34 57.88 -2.40
N LEU A 8 -20.14 58.16 -1.86
CA LEU A 8 -19.48 57.24 -0.89
C LEU A 8 -20.09 57.34 0.53
N ALA A 9 -20.77 58.44 0.89
CA ALA A 9 -21.39 58.60 2.22
C ALA A 9 -22.75 57.88 2.34
N ALA A 10 -23.45 57.62 1.22
CA ALA A 10 -24.74 56.93 1.22
C ALA A 10 -24.59 55.36 1.20
N ALA A 11 -23.44 54.85 0.72
CA ALA A 11 -23.20 53.40 0.68
C ALA A 11 -22.75 52.81 2.03
N LEU A 12 -22.23 53.62 2.95
CA LEU A 12 -21.75 53.16 4.26
C LEU A 12 -22.86 53.11 5.33
N ALA A 13 -24.01 53.76 5.11
CA ALA A 13 -25.13 53.74 6.05
C ALA A 13 -26.11 52.56 5.88
N LEU A 14 -25.97 51.77 4.79
CA LEU A 14 -26.86 50.63 4.50
C LEU A 14 -26.25 49.24 4.88
N LEU A 15 -25.02 49.23 5.41
CA LEU A 15 -24.35 47.96 5.82
C LEU A 15 -24.43 47.68 7.34
N LEU A 16 -25.12 48.51 8.12
CA LEU A 16 -25.21 48.37 9.58
C LEU A 16 -26.57 47.85 10.11
N SER A 17 -27.48 47.39 9.23
CA SER A 17 -28.83 46.97 9.67
C SER A 17 -29.22 45.53 9.34
N ALA A 18 -28.25 44.63 9.16
CA ALA A 18 -28.52 43.20 8.98
C ALA A 18 -27.71 42.36 9.97
N CYS A 19 -27.73 42.70 11.25
CA CYS A 19 -27.48 41.73 12.31
C CYS A 19 -28.76 40.92 12.51
N ALA A 20 -29.08 40.02 11.56
CA ALA A 20 -29.97 38.91 11.83
C ALA A 20 -29.32 38.08 12.93
N SER A 21 -29.92 38.00 14.07
CA SER A 21 -29.56 37.10 15.18
C SER A 21 -29.52 35.69 14.64
N VAL A 22 -28.31 35.16 14.42
CA VAL A 22 -28.08 33.75 14.21
C VAL A 22 -28.60 33.06 15.49
N PRO A 23 -29.57 32.14 15.41
CA PRO A 23 -29.99 31.41 16.60
C PRO A 23 -28.76 30.64 17.09
N THR A 24 -28.33 30.95 18.31
CA THR A 24 -27.28 30.19 19.00
C THR A 24 -27.74 28.75 19.04
N PRO A 25 -26.97 27.77 18.54
CA PRO A 25 -27.34 26.38 18.71
C PRO A 25 -27.46 26.15 20.21
N THR A 26 -28.64 25.78 20.65
CA THR A 26 -28.88 25.37 22.03
C THR A 26 -28.00 24.17 22.27
N ALA A 27 -26.98 24.30 23.09
CA ALA A 27 -26.19 23.18 23.52
C ALA A 27 -27.15 22.10 24.05
N PRO A 28 -26.98 20.83 23.67
CA PRO A 28 -27.77 19.77 24.25
C PRO A 28 -27.61 19.88 25.78
N ALA A 29 -28.73 19.84 26.48
CA ALA A 29 -28.75 19.91 27.94
C ALA A 29 -27.77 18.83 28.47
N ALA A 30 -26.81 19.28 29.26
CA ALA A 30 -25.90 18.34 29.92
C ALA A 30 -26.73 17.28 30.66
N PRO A 31 -26.45 16.00 30.54
CA PRO A 31 -27.13 14.97 31.29
C PRO A 31 -27.07 15.33 32.78
N GLN A 32 -28.20 15.37 33.43
CA GLN A 32 -28.24 15.61 34.86
C GLN A 32 -27.51 14.49 35.59
N ALA A 33 -26.34 14.82 36.14
CA ALA A 33 -25.45 13.86 36.82
C ALA A 33 -25.88 13.80 38.32
N ASP A 34 -27.10 13.30 38.60
CA ASP A 34 -27.55 13.13 39.98
C ASP A 34 -27.42 11.69 40.51
N THR A 35 -26.91 10.77 39.73
CA THR A 35 -26.60 9.43 40.22
C THR A 35 -25.11 9.17 40.11
N PRO A 36 -24.45 8.86 41.26
CA PRO A 36 -23.04 8.46 41.18
C PRO A 36 -22.90 7.24 40.27
N PRO A 37 -21.81 7.14 39.46
CA PRO A 37 -21.60 5.99 38.63
C PRO A 37 -21.62 4.73 39.49
N PRO A 38 -22.21 3.64 38.99
CA PRO A 38 -22.26 2.37 39.75
C PRO A 38 -20.81 1.90 40.02
N PRO A 39 -20.56 1.25 41.16
CA PRO A 39 -19.21 0.81 41.52
C PRO A 39 -18.62 -0.10 40.47
N LEU A 40 -17.33 0.02 40.24
CA LEU A 40 -16.57 -0.79 39.26
C LEU A 40 -16.56 -2.28 39.59
N TYR A 41 -16.92 -2.64 40.86
CA TYR A 41 -16.96 -4.02 41.35
C TYR A 41 -18.36 -4.38 41.83
N THR A 42 -18.78 -5.60 41.53
CA THR A 42 -19.96 -6.19 42.16
C THR A 42 -19.61 -6.61 43.61
N PRO A 43 -20.58 -6.83 44.49
CA PRO A 43 -20.33 -7.27 45.85
C PRO A 43 -19.49 -8.56 45.99
N ALA A 44 -19.41 -9.38 44.93
CA ALA A 44 -18.58 -10.58 44.86
C ALA A 44 -17.15 -10.34 44.35
N GLY A 45 -16.71 -9.09 44.17
CA GLY A 45 -15.35 -8.75 43.64
C GLY A 45 -15.20 -8.94 42.16
N THR A 46 -16.25 -9.28 41.43
CA THR A 46 -16.23 -9.42 39.97
C THR A 46 -16.28 -8.04 39.29
N LEU A 47 -15.39 -7.78 38.34
CA LEU A 47 -15.42 -6.56 37.54
C LEU A 47 -16.73 -6.47 36.75
N ARG A 48 -17.44 -5.36 36.89
CA ARG A 48 -18.62 -5.07 36.07
C ARG A 48 -18.16 -4.81 34.62
N ALA A 49 -18.87 -5.38 33.66
CA ALA A 49 -18.65 -5.06 32.24
C ALA A 49 -18.90 -3.56 31.96
N PRO A 50 -18.07 -2.90 31.14
CA PRO A 50 -18.28 -1.50 30.82
C PRO A 50 -19.59 -1.31 30.06
N GLN A 51 -20.28 -0.21 30.33
CA GLN A 51 -21.36 0.28 29.46
C GLN A 51 -20.77 1.17 28.40
N ILE A 52 -20.88 0.74 27.14
CA ILE A 52 -20.32 1.47 26.00
C ILE A 52 -21.49 2.00 25.18
N ASP A 53 -21.66 3.31 25.20
CA ASP A 53 -22.59 4.02 24.32
C ASP A 53 -21.89 4.24 22.96
N ARG A 54 -22.56 3.88 21.87
CA ARG A 54 -22.08 3.99 20.48
C ARG A 54 -22.94 4.94 19.65
N SER A 55 -23.71 5.82 20.29
CA SER A 55 -24.61 6.78 19.65
C SER A 55 -23.85 7.86 18.87
N TYR A 56 -22.57 8.07 19.19
CA TYR A 56 -21.73 9.09 18.58
C TYR A 56 -20.55 8.45 17.85
N THR A 57 -20.24 8.99 16.66
CA THR A 57 -19.10 8.55 15.85
C THR A 57 -18.32 9.76 15.38
N SER A 58 -16.99 9.76 15.54
CA SER A 58 -16.12 10.77 14.95
C SER A 58 -16.04 10.61 13.45
N GLN A 59 -16.12 11.70 12.70
CA GLN A 59 -15.85 11.71 11.27
C GLN A 59 -14.34 11.72 10.96
N ASN A 60 -13.50 12.08 11.93
CA ASN A 60 -12.04 12.11 11.80
C ASN A 60 -11.47 10.73 12.15
N GLN A 61 -11.59 9.80 11.23
CA GLN A 61 -11.08 8.44 11.35
C GLN A 61 -10.69 7.89 9.96
N ASP A 62 -9.72 6.99 9.95
CA ASP A 62 -9.30 6.24 8.77
C ASP A 62 -9.01 4.77 9.13
N SER A 63 -8.62 3.99 8.12
CA SER A 63 -8.21 2.61 8.32
C SER A 63 -6.79 2.51 8.88
N ARG A 64 -6.54 1.54 9.77
CA ARG A 64 -5.18 1.16 10.20
C ARG A 64 -4.43 0.38 9.13
N SER A 65 -5.15 -0.23 8.18
CA SER A 65 -4.56 -1.02 7.11
C SER A 65 -4.11 -0.08 6.00
N LEU A 66 -2.85 0.30 6.05
CA LEU A 66 -2.22 1.24 5.11
C LEU A 66 -1.64 0.56 3.88
N PHE A 67 -1.35 -0.75 3.96
CA PHE A 67 -0.66 -1.52 2.95
C PHE A 67 -1.40 -2.82 2.63
N ILE A 68 -1.23 -3.31 1.41
CA ILE A 68 -1.54 -4.67 1.02
C ILE A 68 -0.21 -5.33 0.64
N VAL A 69 0.12 -6.45 1.27
CA VAL A 69 1.35 -7.21 1.01
C VAL A 69 1.00 -8.55 0.38
N LEU A 70 1.55 -8.78 -0.83
CA LEU A 70 1.32 -9.99 -1.60
C LEU A 70 2.46 -10.98 -1.37
N HIS A 71 2.08 -12.25 -1.19
CA HIS A 71 2.97 -13.37 -0.92
C HIS A 71 2.67 -14.54 -1.85
N TYR A 72 3.57 -15.52 -1.89
CA TYR A 72 3.26 -16.87 -2.31
C TYR A 72 3.66 -17.88 -1.22
N THR A 73 2.96 -19.02 -1.15
CA THR A 73 3.10 -19.97 -0.03
C THR A 73 4.28 -20.91 -0.15
N VAL A 74 4.85 -21.16 -1.35
CA VAL A 74 5.83 -22.24 -1.67
C VAL A 74 5.29 -23.63 -1.31
N LEU A 75 4.01 -23.77 -1.07
CA LEU A 75 3.34 -24.98 -0.59
C LEU A 75 2.08 -25.26 -1.42
N ASP A 76 1.62 -26.51 -1.41
CA ASP A 76 0.29 -26.86 -1.88
C ASP A 76 -0.81 -26.31 -0.96
N TRP A 77 -2.06 -26.43 -1.39
CA TRP A 77 -3.22 -25.90 -0.68
C TRP A 77 -3.34 -26.42 0.76
N GLU A 78 -3.28 -27.74 0.97
CA GLU A 78 -3.49 -28.36 2.28
C GLU A 78 -2.42 -27.93 3.28
N LYS A 79 -1.16 -27.91 2.84
CA LYS A 79 -0.05 -27.47 3.68
C LYS A 79 -0.11 -25.97 3.95
N SER A 80 -0.45 -25.16 2.96
CA SER A 80 -0.62 -23.72 3.11
C SER A 80 -1.69 -23.41 4.15
N LEU A 81 -2.87 -24.03 4.03
CA LEU A 81 -3.97 -23.84 4.97
C LEU A 81 -3.56 -24.27 6.38
N LYS A 82 -2.92 -25.43 6.53
CA LYS A 82 -2.47 -25.94 7.84
C LYS A 82 -1.46 -24.96 8.48
N VAL A 83 -0.45 -24.52 7.75
CA VAL A 83 0.60 -23.63 8.28
C VAL A 83 0.01 -22.29 8.73
N LEU A 84 -0.91 -21.72 7.95
CA LEU A 84 -1.48 -20.40 8.21
C LEU A 84 -2.59 -20.40 9.28
N THR A 85 -3.19 -21.56 9.59
CA THR A 85 -4.28 -21.65 10.56
C THR A 85 -3.89 -22.33 11.88
N THR A 86 -3.05 -23.37 11.85
CA THR A 86 -2.71 -24.19 13.02
C THR A 86 -1.23 -24.25 13.35
N GLY A 87 -0.35 -23.72 12.47
CA GLY A 87 1.10 -23.78 12.64
C GLY A 87 1.67 -22.86 13.74
N GLY A 88 0.92 -21.87 14.20
CA GLY A 88 1.21 -21.02 15.37
C GLY A 88 2.30 -19.96 15.20
N GLN A 89 3.07 -19.95 14.11
CA GLN A 89 4.18 -19.01 13.92
C GLN A 89 3.91 -17.93 12.88
N VAL A 90 3.12 -18.24 11.85
CA VAL A 90 2.78 -17.34 10.75
C VAL A 90 1.28 -17.37 10.49
N SER A 91 0.74 -16.30 9.96
CA SER A 91 -0.65 -16.19 9.54
C SER A 91 -0.79 -15.12 8.47
N SER A 92 -1.86 -15.16 7.68
CA SER A 92 -2.23 -14.08 6.77
C SER A 92 -3.71 -13.74 6.94
N HIS A 93 -4.12 -12.58 6.43
CA HIS A 93 -5.54 -12.22 6.44
C HIS A 93 -6.32 -13.06 5.42
N TYR A 94 -5.69 -13.31 4.26
CA TYR A 94 -6.30 -14.07 3.18
C TYR A 94 -5.34 -15.13 2.64
N LEU A 95 -5.94 -16.23 2.18
CA LEU A 95 -5.28 -17.28 1.40
C LEU A 95 -6.06 -17.49 0.10
N VAL A 96 -5.41 -17.28 -1.05
CA VAL A 96 -6.01 -17.47 -2.38
C VAL A 96 -5.61 -18.83 -2.91
N ARG A 97 -6.58 -19.72 -3.09
CA ARG A 97 -6.41 -21.07 -3.63
C ARG A 97 -6.20 -21.01 -5.14
N ASP A 98 -5.48 -21.97 -5.69
CA ASP A 98 -5.23 -22.12 -7.14
C ASP A 98 -6.36 -22.83 -7.88
N LYS A 99 -6.94 -23.90 -7.30
CA LYS A 99 -8.02 -24.71 -7.88
C LYS A 99 -8.98 -25.25 -6.84
N PRO A 100 -10.29 -24.82 -6.88
CA PRO A 100 -10.77 -23.65 -7.61
C PRO A 100 -10.15 -22.35 -7.08
N ALA A 101 -10.06 -21.31 -7.92
CA ALA A 101 -9.59 -20.00 -7.51
C ALA A 101 -10.62 -19.35 -6.58
N ILE A 102 -10.33 -19.32 -5.29
CA ILE A 102 -11.21 -18.81 -4.24
C ILE A 102 -10.34 -18.16 -3.16
N SER A 103 -10.77 -17.01 -2.65
CA SER A 103 -10.17 -16.33 -1.51
C SER A 103 -10.79 -16.78 -0.19
N TYR A 104 -9.96 -17.18 0.75
CA TYR A 104 -10.35 -17.59 2.10
C TYR A 104 -9.89 -16.53 3.10
N ALA A 105 -10.79 -16.00 3.92
CA ALA A 105 -10.45 -15.12 5.03
C ALA A 105 -10.02 -15.98 6.23
N LEU A 106 -8.80 -15.76 6.73
CA LEU A 106 -8.21 -16.51 7.84
C LEU A 106 -8.09 -15.68 9.11
N VAL A 107 -7.75 -14.38 8.97
CA VAL A 107 -7.63 -13.43 10.08
C VAL A 107 -8.51 -12.22 9.75
N ASP A 108 -9.28 -11.74 10.72
CA ASP A 108 -10.06 -10.51 10.59
C ASP A 108 -9.14 -9.30 10.35
N GLU A 109 -9.51 -8.43 9.41
CA GLU A 109 -8.69 -7.28 9.01
C GLU A 109 -8.46 -6.25 10.14
N ASN A 110 -9.29 -6.25 11.17
CA ASN A 110 -9.09 -5.45 12.38
C ASN A 110 -8.02 -6.03 13.32
N ARG A 111 -7.54 -7.23 13.05
CA ARG A 111 -6.51 -7.91 13.83
C ARG A 111 -5.20 -7.93 13.06
N ARG A 112 -4.09 -8.03 13.79
CA ARG A 112 -2.78 -8.22 13.19
C ARG A 112 -2.58 -9.69 12.81
N SER A 113 -2.18 -9.96 11.57
CA SER A 113 -1.63 -11.25 11.15
C SER A 113 -0.09 -11.20 11.08
N TRP A 114 0.55 -12.37 11.07
CA TRP A 114 2.00 -12.51 11.15
C TRP A 114 2.57 -12.99 9.81
N HIS A 115 2.65 -12.09 8.82
CA HIS A 115 3.06 -12.39 7.44
C HIS A 115 4.31 -11.64 6.96
N ALA A 116 4.56 -10.44 7.48
CA ALA A 116 5.62 -9.56 6.95
C ALA A 116 6.98 -9.75 7.66
N GLY A 117 6.98 -10.19 8.94
CA GLY A 117 8.20 -10.28 9.74
C GLY A 117 8.91 -8.93 9.89
N ALA A 118 10.24 -8.95 10.01
CA ALA A 118 11.06 -7.74 9.95
C ALA A 118 10.93 -7.12 8.56
N SER A 119 10.42 -5.92 8.47
CA SER A 119 9.98 -5.31 7.22
C SER A 119 10.07 -3.79 7.27
N PHE A 120 10.25 -3.18 6.08
CA PHE A 120 10.30 -1.73 5.92
C PHE A 120 9.77 -1.32 4.55
N TRP A 121 8.98 -0.24 4.49
CA TRP A 121 8.58 0.42 3.25
C TRP A 121 8.18 1.87 3.48
N GLY A 122 8.77 2.80 2.73
CA GLY A 122 8.36 4.20 2.72
C GLY A 122 8.32 4.85 4.10
N GLY A 123 9.31 4.60 4.97
CA GLY A 123 9.37 5.13 6.33
C GLY A 123 8.63 4.30 7.39
N HIS A 124 7.90 3.26 6.99
CA HIS A 124 7.18 2.37 7.91
C HIS A 124 7.97 1.08 8.16
N SER A 125 8.06 0.65 9.41
CA SER A 125 8.64 -0.64 9.81
C SER A 125 7.59 -1.54 10.45
N ASN A 126 7.89 -2.85 10.56
CA ASN A 126 6.99 -3.82 11.21
C ASN A 126 5.58 -3.83 10.59
N LEU A 127 5.51 -4.01 9.27
CA LEU A 127 4.28 -3.85 8.50
C LEU A 127 3.13 -4.78 8.91
N ASN A 128 3.37 -5.85 9.68
CA ASN A 128 2.29 -6.65 10.27
C ASN A 128 1.23 -5.81 11.00
N SER A 129 1.60 -4.64 11.52
CA SER A 129 0.69 -3.79 12.31
C SER A 129 -0.18 -2.86 11.47
N SER A 130 0.17 -2.67 10.18
CA SER A 130 -0.44 -1.68 9.30
C SER A 130 -0.75 -2.22 7.90
N SER A 131 -0.76 -3.53 7.72
CA SER A 131 -1.00 -4.16 6.42
C SER A 131 -2.01 -5.30 6.49
N ILE A 132 -2.59 -5.59 5.34
CA ILE A 132 -3.33 -6.81 5.05
C ILE A 132 -2.43 -7.71 4.22
N GLY A 133 -2.13 -8.91 4.71
CA GLY A 133 -1.35 -9.92 3.99
C GLY A 133 -2.25 -10.85 3.20
N ILE A 134 -1.89 -11.08 1.95
CA ILE A 134 -2.56 -12.03 1.03
C ILE A 134 -1.54 -13.07 0.61
N GLU A 135 -1.73 -14.30 1.06
CA GLU A 135 -0.98 -15.46 0.62
C GLU A 135 -1.63 -16.09 -0.61
N ILE A 136 -0.85 -16.42 -1.61
CA ILE A 136 -1.31 -16.99 -2.88
C ILE A 136 -0.69 -18.37 -3.02
N VAL A 137 -1.52 -19.42 -3.12
CA VAL A 137 -1.02 -20.80 -3.29
C VAL A 137 -0.25 -20.91 -4.60
N ASN A 138 1.04 -21.15 -4.50
CA ASN A 138 1.94 -21.30 -5.63
C ASN A 138 3.18 -22.09 -5.17
N ALA A 139 3.72 -22.93 -6.03
CA ALA A 139 4.89 -23.78 -5.71
C ALA A 139 6.20 -22.98 -5.56
N GLY A 140 6.20 -21.68 -5.86
CA GLY A 140 7.39 -20.84 -5.75
C GLY A 140 8.37 -21.11 -6.89
N TYR A 141 9.49 -21.75 -6.60
CA TYR A 141 10.51 -22.08 -7.60
C TYR A 141 11.18 -23.43 -7.31
N VAL A 142 11.83 -23.96 -8.33
CA VAL A 142 12.76 -25.09 -8.24
C VAL A 142 14.12 -24.66 -8.78
N ASP A 143 15.19 -25.11 -8.15
CA ASP A 143 16.55 -24.91 -8.66
C ASP A 143 16.85 -25.94 -9.75
N GLY A 144 17.23 -25.48 -10.93
CA GLY A 144 17.58 -26.30 -12.09
C GLY A 144 19.00 -26.00 -12.60
N PRO A 145 19.52 -26.78 -13.57
CA PRO A 145 20.87 -26.60 -14.12
C PRO A 145 21.10 -25.20 -14.75
N GLY A 146 20.02 -24.56 -15.24
CA GLY A 146 20.03 -23.21 -15.82
C GLY A 146 19.63 -22.09 -14.86
N GLY A 147 19.55 -22.36 -13.55
CA GLY A 147 19.07 -21.43 -12.53
C GLY A 147 17.68 -21.76 -12.04
N ARG A 148 17.06 -20.81 -11.35
CA ARG A 148 15.72 -20.96 -10.78
C ARG A 148 14.63 -20.91 -11.83
N VAL A 149 13.72 -21.87 -11.76
CA VAL A 149 12.49 -21.91 -12.57
C VAL A 149 11.32 -21.63 -11.67
N TYR A 150 10.67 -20.49 -11.87
CA TYR A 150 9.54 -20.05 -11.05
C TYR A 150 8.23 -20.60 -11.58
N ALA A 151 7.37 -21.06 -10.68
CA ALA A 151 6.05 -21.57 -11.01
C ALA A 151 5.16 -20.42 -11.57
N PRO A 152 4.32 -20.70 -12.60
CA PRO A 152 3.35 -19.73 -13.09
C PRO A 152 2.18 -19.57 -12.12
N PHE A 153 1.43 -18.47 -12.26
CA PHE A 153 0.15 -18.26 -11.60
C PHE A 153 -0.97 -18.55 -12.62
N PRO A 154 -1.93 -19.46 -12.32
CA PRO A 154 -3.09 -19.66 -13.18
C PRO A 154 -3.91 -18.37 -13.34
N GLN A 155 -4.40 -18.08 -14.55
CA GLN A 155 -5.11 -16.83 -14.82
C GLN A 155 -6.33 -16.64 -13.89
N ALA A 156 -7.12 -17.69 -13.66
CA ALA A 156 -8.26 -17.62 -12.75
C ALA A 156 -7.86 -17.20 -11.33
N GLN A 157 -6.68 -17.63 -10.84
CA GLN A 157 -6.15 -17.23 -9.54
C GLN A 157 -5.72 -15.75 -9.56
N VAL A 158 -5.10 -15.30 -10.66
CA VAL A 158 -4.72 -13.88 -10.84
C VAL A 158 -5.96 -13.00 -10.84
N ASP A 159 -7.00 -13.39 -11.54
CA ASP A 159 -8.28 -12.65 -11.60
C ASP A 159 -8.92 -12.54 -10.21
N GLU A 160 -8.87 -13.61 -9.42
CA GLU A 160 -9.35 -13.63 -8.03
C GLU A 160 -8.51 -12.70 -7.13
N VAL A 161 -7.16 -12.72 -7.26
CA VAL A 161 -6.27 -11.80 -6.53
C VAL A 161 -6.58 -10.35 -6.88
N ILE A 162 -6.77 -10.03 -8.16
CA ILE A 162 -7.13 -8.68 -8.62
C ILE A 162 -8.47 -8.24 -8.00
N ALA A 163 -9.47 -9.12 -7.98
CA ALA A 163 -10.77 -8.83 -7.39
C ALA A 163 -10.65 -8.56 -5.88
N LEU A 164 -9.93 -9.42 -5.16
CA LEU A 164 -9.70 -9.28 -3.72
C LEU A 164 -8.92 -7.99 -3.38
N VAL A 165 -7.82 -7.72 -4.08
CA VAL A 165 -7.01 -6.51 -3.88
C VAL A 165 -7.85 -5.24 -4.13
N ARG A 166 -8.69 -5.23 -5.16
CA ARG A 166 -9.60 -4.11 -5.46
C ARG A 166 -10.61 -3.87 -4.35
N ASP A 167 -11.19 -4.92 -3.82
CA ASP A 167 -12.15 -4.84 -2.72
C ASP A 167 -11.51 -4.29 -1.44
N ILE A 168 -10.36 -4.84 -1.05
CA ILE A 168 -9.58 -4.38 0.11
C ILE A 168 -9.15 -2.91 -0.07
N GLN A 169 -8.59 -2.58 -1.25
CA GLN A 169 -8.17 -1.22 -1.58
C GLN A 169 -9.32 -0.22 -1.39
N LYS A 170 -10.51 -0.56 -1.89
CA LYS A 170 -11.70 0.29 -1.78
C LYS A 170 -12.15 0.45 -0.31
N ARG A 171 -12.23 -0.65 0.45
CA ARG A 171 -12.71 -0.63 1.84
C ARG A 171 -11.78 0.12 2.79
N HIS A 172 -10.48 0.01 2.58
CA HIS A 172 -9.45 0.60 3.44
C HIS A 172 -8.82 1.87 2.86
N ASN A 173 -9.24 2.29 1.66
CA ASN A 173 -8.67 3.43 0.94
C ASN A 173 -7.13 3.32 0.80
N VAL A 174 -6.62 2.10 0.53
CA VAL A 174 -5.19 1.85 0.37
C VAL A 174 -4.71 2.53 -0.91
N ARG A 175 -3.67 3.34 -0.78
CA ARG A 175 -3.10 4.03 -1.94
C ARG A 175 -2.39 3.04 -2.89
N PRO A 176 -2.46 3.25 -4.22
CA PRO A 176 -1.90 2.34 -5.22
C PRO A 176 -0.42 1.95 -5.00
N GLU A 177 0.43 2.89 -4.56
CA GLU A 177 1.85 2.65 -4.26
C GLU A 177 2.10 1.84 -2.99
N ARG A 178 1.05 1.53 -2.24
CA ARG A 178 1.10 0.73 -1.01
C ARG A 178 0.62 -0.71 -1.21
N ILE A 179 0.41 -1.12 -2.47
CA ILE A 179 0.19 -2.51 -2.85
C ILE A 179 1.52 -3.07 -3.33
N ILE A 180 2.15 -3.90 -2.52
CA ILE A 180 3.57 -4.29 -2.61
C ILE A 180 3.75 -5.79 -2.39
N GLY A 181 4.91 -6.32 -2.77
CA GLY A 181 5.30 -7.69 -2.49
C GLY A 181 6.07 -7.84 -1.18
N HIS A 182 6.14 -9.04 -0.64
CA HIS A 182 6.97 -9.33 0.52
C HIS A 182 8.46 -9.06 0.23
N ALA A 183 8.90 -9.37 -0.99
CA ALA A 183 10.26 -9.05 -1.43
C ALA A 183 10.55 -7.54 -1.35
N ASP A 184 9.58 -6.68 -1.70
CA ASP A 184 9.74 -5.22 -1.65
C ASP A 184 10.07 -4.72 -0.24
N ILE A 185 9.44 -5.31 0.79
CA ILE A 185 9.57 -4.89 2.18
C ILE A 185 10.67 -5.62 2.96
N ALA A 186 11.27 -6.66 2.36
CA ALA A 186 12.30 -7.48 2.97
C ALA A 186 13.32 -8.01 1.95
N PRO A 187 13.96 -7.12 1.13
CA PRO A 187 14.90 -7.50 0.09
C PRO A 187 16.03 -8.35 0.64
N GLY A 188 16.46 -9.36 -0.12
CA GLY A 188 17.50 -10.31 0.28
C GLY A 188 17.05 -11.39 1.27
N ARG A 189 15.99 -11.14 2.05
CA ARG A 189 15.40 -12.13 2.97
C ARG A 189 14.21 -12.87 2.34
N LYS A 190 13.46 -12.19 1.48
CA LYS A 190 12.24 -12.70 0.83
C LYS A 190 12.29 -12.46 -0.68
N GLN A 191 11.55 -13.30 -1.42
CA GLN A 191 11.46 -13.24 -2.87
C GLN A 191 10.01 -13.24 -3.37
N ASP A 192 9.07 -13.58 -2.51
CA ASP A 192 7.64 -13.65 -2.84
C ASP A 192 7.04 -12.26 -3.11
N PRO A 193 6.10 -12.13 -4.07
CA PRO A 193 5.48 -13.20 -4.85
C PRO A 193 6.28 -13.65 -6.10
N GLY A 194 7.54 -13.23 -6.26
CA GLY A 194 8.47 -13.67 -7.30
C GLY A 194 8.27 -13.01 -8.66
N PRO A 195 9.20 -13.28 -9.62
CA PRO A 195 9.22 -12.61 -10.92
C PRO A 195 8.06 -13.03 -11.85
N ASN A 196 7.46 -14.23 -11.64
CA ASN A 196 6.33 -14.68 -12.43
C ASN A 196 4.98 -14.14 -11.94
N PHE A 197 4.96 -13.39 -10.82
CA PHE A 197 3.73 -12.73 -10.40
C PHE A 197 3.36 -11.60 -11.38
N PRO A 198 2.13 -11.57 -11.90
CA PRO A 198 1.76 -10.70 -13.02
C PRO A 198 1.44 -9.26 -12.56
N TRP A 199 2.43 -8.56 -12.02
CA TRP A 199 2.29 -7.18 -11.55
C TRP A 199 1.68 -6.24 -12.59
N LYS A 200 2.02 -6.46 -13.87
CA LYS A 200 1.47 -5.64 -14.96
C LYS A 200 -0.05 -5.75 -15.07
N GLN A 201 -0.64 -6.93 -14.77
CA GLN A 201 -2.10 -7.09 -14.79
C GLN A 201 -2.77 -6.31 -13.65
N LEU A 202 -2.13 -6.20 -12.47
CA LEU A 202 -2.61 -5.33 -11.40
C LEU A 202 -2.56 -3.86 -11.82
N ALA A 203 -1.51 -3.47 -12.53
CA ALA A 203 -1.38 -2.11 -13.07
C ALA A 203 -2.46 -1.81 -14.14
N ASP A 204 -2.70 -2.75 -15.05
CA ASP A 204 -3.75 -2.64 -16.07
C ASP A 204 -5.15 -2.58 -15.46
N ALA A 205 -5.33 -3.23 -14.31
CA ALA A 205 -6.55 -3.14 -13.51
C ALA A 205 -6.68 -1.83 -12.68
N GLY A 206 -5.69 -0.92 -12.78
CA GLY A 206 -5.68 0.37 -12.07
C GLY A 206 -5.37 0.28 -10.58
N LEU A 207 -4.82 -0.85 -10.10
CA LEU A 207 -4.58 -1.09 -8.68
C LEU A 207 -3.22 -0.57 -8.21
N ILE A 208 -2.22 -0.55 -9.10
CA ILE A 208 -0.88 -0.06 -8.81
C ILE A 208 -0.39 0.89 -9.90
N PRO A 209 0.52 1.82 -9.60
CA PRO A 209 1.16 2.64 -10.63
C PRO A 209 2.17 1.82 -11.43
N TRP A 210 2.35 2.18 -12.71
CA TRP A 210 3.29 1.52 -13.63
C TRP A 210 4.15 2.54 -14.36
N PRO A 211 5.45 2.26 -14.61
CA PRO A 211 6.32 3.14 -15.37
C PRO A 211 5.79 3.44 -16.77
N ASP A 212 5.81 4.72 -17.18
CA ASP A 212 5.44 5.15 -18.52
C ASP A 212 6.47 4.66 -19.55
N GLY A 213 6.04 3.80 -20.48
CA GLY A 213 6.93 3.17 -21.45
C GLY A 213 7.75 4.17 -22.30
N PRO A 214 7.13 5.20 -22.90
CA PRO A 214 7.85 6.27 -23.59
C PRO A 214 8.92 6.96 -22.72
N ALA A 215 8.59 7.27 -21.45
CA ALA A 215 9.55 7.87 -20.52
C ALA A 215 10.72 6.93 -20.22
N VAL A 216 10.44 5.62 -20.03
CA VAL A 216 11.49 4.61 -19.83
C VAL A 216 12.42 4.54 -21.03
N LEU A 217 11.88 4.53 -22.26
CA LEU A 217 12.69 4.48 -23.47
C LEU A 217 13.64 5.69 -23.56
N VAL A 218 13.13 6.90 -23.37
CA VAL A 218 13.96 8.13 -23.39
C VAL A 218 15.06 8.05 -22.33
N LYS A 219 14.72 7.65 -21.10
CA LYS A 219 15.68 7.53 -20.01
C LYS A 219 16.71 6.43 -20.25
N THR A 220 16.35 5.34 -20.91
CA THR A 220 17.30 4.28 -21.28
C THR A 220 18.41 4.85 -22.20
N LEU A 221 18.02 5.59 -23.24
CA LEU A 221 18.99 6.23 -24.15
C LEU A 221 19.89 7.25 -23.42
N GLU A 222 19.34 8.02 -22.48
CA GLU A 222 20.12 8.94 -21.65
C GLU A 222 21.17 8.19 -20.80
N HIS A 223 20.77 7.06 -20.17
CA HIS A 223 21.66 6.25 -19.32
C HIS A 223 22.70 5.45 -20.11
N GLU A 224 22.44 5.11 -21.38
CA GLU A 224 23.46 4.52 -22.27
C GLU A 224 24.62 5.48 -22.51
N VAL A 225 24.32 6.78 -22.65
CA VAL A 225 25.34 7.83 -22.92
C VAL A 225 25.99 8.33 -21.63
N ALA A 226 25.19 8.44 -20.53
CA ALA A 226 25.64 9.02 -19.28
C ALA A 226 25.17 8.16 -18.08
N PRO A 227 25.85 7.04 -17.82
CA PRO A 227 25.53 6.18 -16.67
C PRO A 227 25.59 6.92 -15.34
N ARG A 228 24.75 6.56 -14.39
CA ARG A 228 24.70 7.15 -13.04
C ARG A 228 25.53 6.33 -12.06
N ASP A 229 25.95 6.99 -11.00
CA ASP A 229 26.67 6.34 -9.90
C ASP A 229 25.73 5.61 -8.91
N VAL A 230 26.34 4.86 -8.01
CA VAL A 230 25.59 4.07 -6.99
C VAL A 230 24.90 4.98 -5.97
N ALA A 231 25.45 6.14 -5.67
CA ALA A 231 24.83 7.08 -4.73
C ALA A 231 23.48 7.59 -5.27
N TRP A 232 23.45 7.95 -6.57
CA TRP A 232 22.21 8.32 -7.25
C TRP A 232 21.20 7.17 -7.25
N LEU A 233 21.65 5.94 -7.54
CA LEU A 233 20.81 4.76 -7.53
C LEU A 233 20.14 4.53 -6.16
N GLN A 234 20.94 4.58 -5.09
CA GLN A 234 20.45 4.40 -3.71
C GLN A 234 19.47 5.50 -3.30
N GLU A 235 19.70 6.74 -3.73
CA GLU A 235 18.74 7.83 -3.51
C GLU A 235 17.39 7.54 -4.20
N ARG A 236 17.42 7.11 -5.47
CA ARG A 236 16.20 6.80 -6.23
C ARG A 236 15.43 5.63 -5.63
N LEU A 237 16.11 4.55 -5.25
CA LEU A 237 15.49 3.40 -4.58
C LEU A 237 14.86 3.80 -3.23
N THR A 238 15.51 4.69 -2.47
CA THR A 238 14.93 5.24 -1.24
C THR A 238 13.65 6.03 -1.52
N ARG A 239 13.59 6.83 -2.60
CA ARG A 239 12.38 7.58 -3.00
C ARG A 239 11.23 6.66 -3.41
N ILE A 240 11.51 5.49 -3.98
CA ILE A 240 10.48 4.48 -4.28
C ILE A 240 9.89 3.89 -2.99
N GLY A 241 10.67 3.81 -1.92
CA GLY A 241 10.24 3.29 -0.62
C GLY A 241 11.15 2.22 -0.02
N TYR A 242 12.18 1.76 -0.74
CA TYR A 242 13.09 0.72 -0.27
C TYR A 242 13.97 1.19 0.89
N ASN A 243 14.27 0.27 1.81
CA ASN A 243 15.34 0.46 2.79
C ASN A 243 16.67 0.04 2.14
N VAL A 244 17.45 1.00 1.74
CA VAL A 244 18.76 0.81 1.12
C VAL A 244 19.80 1.69 1.81
N SER A 245 21.06 1.23 1.90
CA SER A 245 22.14 2.05 2.43
C SER A 245 22.39 3.26 1.52
N ARG A 246 22.98 4.31 2.07
CA ARG A 246 23.42 5.50 1.31
C ARG A 246 24.94 5.61 1.26
N SER A 247 25.59 4.46 1.10
CA SER A 247 27.05 4.33 1.15
C SER A 247 27.74 4.79 -0.13
N GLY A 248 27.04 4.90 -1.24
CA GLY A 248 27.61 5.07 -2.59
C GLY A 248 28.32 3.81 -3.10
N GLN A 249 28.18 2.67 -2.40
CA GLN A 249 28.77 1.39 -2.78
C GLN A 249 27.65 0.38 -3.18
N MET A 250 27.92 -0.43 -4.20
CA MET A 250 27.04 -1.53 -4.59
C MET A 250 27.23 -2.69 -3.60
N ASP A 251 26.69 -2.53 -2.41
CA ASP A 251 26.70 -3.57 -1.38
C ASP A 251 25.63 -4.64 -1.63
N ALA A 252 25.69 -5.75 -0.89
CA ALA A 252 24.77 -6.89 -1.04
C ALA A 252 23.31 -6.51 -0.84
N LEU A 253 23.01 -5.54 0.06
CA LEU A 253 21.66 -5.05 0.26
C LEU A 253 21.18 -4.24 -0.95
N THR A 254 21.99 -3.33 -1.48
CA THR A 254 21.68 -2.55 -2.69
C THR A 254 21.42 -3.48 -3.87
N GLN A 255 22.28 -4.50 -4.08
CA GLN A 255 22.08 -5.49 -5.13
C GLN A 255 20.78 -6.29 -4.94
N SER A 256 20.46 -6.69 -3.71
CA SER A 256 19.20 -7.39 -3.40
C SER A 256 17.97 -6.51 -3.67
N VAL A 257 18.05 -5.22 -3.37
CA VAL A 257 16.96 -4.26 -3.65
C VAL A 257 16.78 -4.11 -5.17
N VAL A 258 17.87 -3.98 -5.94
CA VAL A 258 17.79 -3.91 -7.41
C VAL A 258 17.18 -5.17 -7.98
N SER A 259 17.61 -6.36 -7.54
CA SER A 259 17.03 -7.65 -7.95
C SER A 259 15.52 -7.70 -7.65
N THR A 260 15.11 -7.27 -6.46
CA THR A 260 13.69 -7.19 -6.09
C THR A 260 12.90 -6.24 -6.98
N PHE A 261 13.44 -5.07 -7.26
CA PHE A 261 12.85 -4.11 -8.19
C PHE A 261 12.69 -4.71 -9.60
N GLN A 262 13.71 -5.41 -10.07
CA GLN A 262 13.68 -6.11 -11.37
C GLN A 262 12.61 -7.21 -11.39
N MET A 263 12.42 -7.99 -10.32
CA MET A 263 11.34 -8.99 -10.24
C MET A 263 9.97 -8.39 -10.55
N LYS A 264 9.74 -7.15 -10.16
CA LYS A 264 8.47 -6.44 -10.38
C LYS A 264 8.35 -5.81 -11.76
N TYR A 265 9.36 -5.08 -12.19
CA TYR A 265 9.29 -4.22 -13.37
C TYR A 265 10.03 -4.75 -14.60
N ARG A 266 10.95 -5.70 -14.42
CA ARG A 266 11.80 -6.29 -15.48
C ARG A 266 12.09 -7.76 -15.23
N PRO A 267 11.07 -8.64 -15.12
CA PRO A 267 11.25 -10.03 -14.66
C PRO A 267 12.13 -10.90 -15.58
N ARG A 268 12.45 -10.45 -16.79
CA ARG A 268 13.37 -11.17 -17.70
C ARG A 268 14.83 -11.18 -17.25
N ASP A 269 15.21 -10.26 -16.36
CA ASP A 269 16.54 -10.19 -15.75
C ASP A 269 16.43 -9.66 -14.31
N ILE A 270 16.68 -10.56 -13.38
CA ILE A 270 16.58 -10.30 -11.93
C ILE A 270 17.95 -10.42 -11.25
N SER A 271 19.03 -10.22 -12.02
CA SER A 271 20.42 -10.40 -11.55
C SER A 271 20.84 -9.42 -10.44
N GLY A 272 20.12 -8.31 -10.26
CA GLY A 272 20.55 -7.21 -9.40
C GLY A 272 21.62 -6.33 -10.05
N THR A 273 21.95 -6.56 -11.32
CA THR A 273 22.86 -5.70 -12.12
C THR A 273 22.09 -4.50 -12.65
N VAL A 274 22.72 -3.33 -12.62
CA VAL A 274 22.13 -2.09 -13.14
C VAL A 274 22.69 -1.80 -14.52
N ASP A 275 21.89 -2.08 -15.56
CA ASP A 275 22.09 -1.61 -16.91
C ASP A 275 21.28 -0.33 -17.18
N ALA A 276 21.41 0.24 -18.37
CA ALA A 276 20.73 1.47 -18.76
C ALA A 276 19.20 1.38 -18.60
N GLU A 277 18.60 0.24 -18.97
CA GLU A 277 17.15 0.04 -18.81
C GLU A 277 16.73 -0.06 -17.35
N THR A 278 17.47 -0.78 -16.51
CA THR A 278 17.20 -0.85 -15.07
C THR A 278 17.31 0.52 -14.42
N ALA A 279 18.35 1.31 -14.76
CA ALA A 279 18.50 2.67 -14.29
C ALA A 279 17.34 3.58 -14.74
N ALA A 280 16.90 3.48 -15.97
CA ALA A 280 15.75 4.21 -16.51
C ALA A 280 14.45 3.86 -15.79
N LEU A 281 14.18 2.56 -15.57
CA LEU A 281 13.01 2.10 -14.83
C LEU A 281 13.01 2.65 -13.40
N ILE A 282 14.16 2.64 -12.71
CA ILE A 282 14.29 3.18 -11.36
C ILE A 282 14.09 4.71 -11.35
N GLU A 283 14.63 5.43 -12.32
CA GLU A 283 14.40 6.87 -12.44
C GLU A 283 12.94 7.21 -12.64
N VAL A 284 12.28 6.54 -13.57
CA VAL A 284 10.86 6.72 -13.88
C VAL A 284 10.00 6.33 -12.66
N ALA A 285 10.25 5.17 -12.04
CA ALA A 285 9.49 4.72 -10.87
C ALA A 285 9.65 5.62 -9.63
N SER A 286 10.79 6.31 -9.52
CA SER A 286 11.05 7.27 -8.42
C SER A 286 10.50 8.67 -8.68
N THR A 287 9.83 8.90 -9.82
CA THR A 287 9.30 10.19 -10.25
C THR A 287 7.79 10.05 -10.49
N PRO A 288 6.91 10.48 -9.57
CA PRO A 288 5.46 10.24 -9.68
C PRO A 288 4.84 10.71 -11.01
N ALA A 289 5.28 11.83 -11.55
CA ALA A 289 4.77 12.40 -12.82
C ALA A 289 5.00 11.49 -14.05
N THR A 290 5.96 10.56 -13.98
CA THR A 290 6.27 9.58 -15.04
C THR A 290 5.70 8.19 -14.76
N MET A 291 4.91 8.06 -13.69
CA MET A 291 4.13 6.86 -13.42
C MET A 291 2.70 7.03 -13.96
N ARG A 292 2.09 5.95 -14.37
CA ARG A 292 0.72 5.89 -14.89
C ARG A 292 -0.15 4.99 -14.03
N VAL A 293 -1.40 5.36 -13.84
CA VAL A 293 -2.44 4.49 -13.26
C VAL A 293 -3.57 4.38 -14.28
N ALA A 294 -3.98 3.16 -14.60
CA ALA A 294 -5.13 2.93 -15.46
C ALA A 294 -6.41 3.45 -14.78
N GLY A 295 -7.23 4.19 -15.52
CA GLY A 295 -8.55 4.62 -15.03
C GLY A 295 -9.50 3.43 -14.89
N ALA A 296 -10.40 3.48 -13.92
CA ALA A 296 -11.46 2.47 -13.81
C ALA A 296 -12.40 2.58 -15.02
N GLY A 297 -12.26 1.66 -15.98
CA GLY A 297 -13.13 1.58 -17.16
C GLY A 297 -12.64 2.29 -18.42
N ASP A 298 -11.49 2.98 -18.40
CA ASP A 298 -10.95 3.69 -19.55
C ASP A 298 -9.65 3.04 -20.04
N ALA A 299 -9.48 2.96 -21.38
CA ALA A 299 -8.21 2.62 -22.03
C ALA A 299 -7.13 3.71 -21.81
N GLU A 300 -7.47 4.81 -21.17
CA GLU A 300 -6.62 5.96 -20.98
C GLU A 300 -5.94 5.95 -19.60
N THR A 301 -4.63 5.81 -19.59
CA THR A 301 -3.82 5.90 -18.37
C THR A 301 -3.62 7.37 -17.99
N ARG A 302 -3.79 7.70 -16.70
CA ARG A 302 -3.57 9.06 -16.18
C ARG A 302 -2.21 9.15 -15.47
N PRO A 303 -1.57 10.35 -15.47
CA PRO A 303 -0.40 10.57 -14.63
C PRO A 303 -0.72 10.26 -13.17
N TYR A 304 0.18 9.57 -12.51
CA TYR A 304 0.06 9.29 -11.09
C TYR A 304 0.49 10.51 -10.27
N THR A 305 -0.40 11.04 -9.46
CA THR A 305 -0.10 12.13 -8.53
C THR A 305 -0.01 11.56 -7.12
N SER A 306 1.20 11.14 -6.72
CA SER A 306 1.45 10.74 -5.33
C SER A 306 1.44 11.97 -4.42
N ARG A 307 0.77 11.84 -3.27
CA ARG A 307 0.98 12.76 -2.14
C ARG A 307 1.80 11.98 -1.11
N TRP A 308 3.13 12.11 -1.21
CA TRP A 308 4.03 11.65 -0.15
C TRP A 308 3.97 12.59 1.06
#